data_29fa21f929e371c47f6f0b1a19b9e957
#
_entry.id   29fa21f929e371c47f6f0b1a19b9e957
#
_cell.length_a   1.000
_cell.length_b   1.000
_cell.length_c   1.000
_cell.angle_alpha   90.00
_cell.angle_beta   90.00
_cell.angle_gamma   90.00
#
_symmetry.space_group_name_H-M   'P 1'
#
loop_
_entity.id
_entity.type
_entity.pdbx_description
1 polymer ?
#
loop_
_entity_poly.entity_id
_entity_poly.type
_entity_poly.pdbx_seq_one_letter_code
_entity_poly.pdbx_strand_id
1 'polypeptide(L)'
;MTTSKHDPNCLFCKIGQGKIPSRKIFEDDDIFAFHDIHPAAPVHFMLIPKLHIPSFAQVGPEHADLIGHMMILAPRLALQEGCRPYPEGGFRIVSNTGAEGGQEVQHLHIHVMGGPRPWLRG
;
A
#
# COMPACT_ATOMS: atom_id res chain seq x y z
N MET A 1 -11.71 -11.28 17.50
CA MET A 1 -11.07 -11.94 16.37
C MET A 1 -9.61 -11.52 16.25
N THR A 2 -8.76 -12.45 16.14
CA THR A 2 -7.34 -12.16 15.99
C THR A 2 -6.97 -12.08 14.51
N THR A 3 -6.06 -11.18 14.19
CA THR A 3 -5.51 -11.08 12.86
C THR A 3 -4.46 -12.17 12.67
N SER A 4 -4.62 -12.98 11.64
CA SER A 4 -3.62 -13.99 11.30
C SER A 4 -2.36 -13.32 10.81
N LYS A 5 -1.20 -13.90 11.14
CA LYS A 5 0.06 -13.38 10.64
C LYS A 5 0.10 -13.43 9.12
N HIS A 6 -0.35 -14.54 8.55
CA HIS A 6 -0.44 -14.75 7.11
C HIS A 6 -1.70 -15.54 6.80
N ASP A 7 -2.26 -15.28 5.62
CA ASP A 7 -3.38 -16.04 5.09
C ASP A 7 -2.90 -16.74 3.82
N PRO A 8 -2.91 -18.08 3.78
CA PRO A 8 -2.41 -18.81 2.61
C PRO A 8 -3.20 -18.57 1.33
N ASN A 9 -4.40 -18.04 1.45
CA ASN A 9 -5.23 -17.72 0.28
C ASN A 9 -5.17 -16.25 -0.13
N CYS A 10 -4.40 -15.44 0.58
CA CYS A 10 -4.30 -14.00 0.33
C CYS A 10 -3.21 -13.72 -0.69
N LEU A 11 -3.58 -13.08 -1.79
CA LEU A 11 -2.63 -12.67 -2.84
C LEU A 11 -1.50 -11.81 -2.27
N PHE A 12 -1.83 -10.80 -1.45
CA PHE A 12 -0.83 -9.88 -0.93
C PHE A 12 0.05 -10.51 0.14
N CYS A 13 -0.48 -11.47 0.92
CA CYS A 13 0.36 -12.26 1.82
C CYS A 13 1.42 -13.02 1.02
N LYS A 14 1.02 -13.61 -0.10
CA LYS A 14 1.93 -14.36 -0.97
C LYS A 14 2.98 -13.45 -1.60
N ILE A 15 2.59 -12.25 -2.02
CA ILE A 15 3.51 -11.26 -2.56
C ILE A 15 4.52 -10.84 -1.50
N GLY A 16 4.04 -10.52 -0.30
CA GLY A 16 4.90 -10.10 0.81
C GLY A 16 5.87 -11.17 1.28
N GLN A 17 5.54 -12.45 1.04
CA GLN A 17 6.42 -13.58 1.38
C GLN A 17 7.35 -13.95 0.22
N GLY A 18 7.23 -13.27 -0.92
CA GLY A 18 8.03 -13.58 -2.09
C GLY A 18 7.58 -14.81 -2.86
N LYS A 19 6.38 -15.34 -2.56
CA LYS A 19 5.84 -16.52 -3.24
C LYS A 19 5.26 -16.19 -4.60
N ILE A 20 4.85 -14.94 -4.80
CA ILE A 20 4.37 -14.44 -6.09
C ILE A 20 5.27 -13.28 -6.48
N PRO A 21 5.80 -13.25 -7.70
CA PRO A 21 6.67 -12.17 -8.14
C PRO A 21 5.97 -10.82 -8.15
N SER A 22 6.72 -9.76 -7.86
CA SER A 22 6.25 -8.39 -7.92
C SER A 22 7.45 -7.49 -8.23
N ARG A 23 7.16 -6.25 -8.65
CA ARG A 23 8.22 -5.25 -8.82
C ARG A 23 8.40 -4.54 -7.48
N LYS A 24 9.25 -5.12 -6.65
CA LYS A 24 9.48 -4.64 -5.28
C LYS A 24 10.17 -3.28 -5.27
N ILE A 25 9.71 -2.41 -4.37
CA ILE A 25 10.30 -1.09 -4.11
C ILE A 25 11.03 -1.10 -2.77
N PHE A 26 10.44 -1.72 -1.75
CA PHE A 26 10.95 -1.66 -0.40
C PHE A 26 10.44 -2.85 0.39
N GLU A 27 11.24 -3.29 1.34
CA GLU A 27 10.82 -4.34 2.27
C GLU A 27 11.60 -4.20 3.57
N ASP A 28 10.89 -4.31 4.69
CA ASP A 28 11.49 -4.52 6.00
C ASP A 28 10.73 -5.64 6.71
N ASP A 29 10.90 -5.75 8.03
CA ASP A 29 10.24 -6.82 8.78
C ASP A 29 8.72 -6.72 8.77
N ASP A 30 8.19 -5.53 8.61
CA ASP A 30 6.76 -5.27 8.79
C ASP A 30 6.04 -4.84 7.52
N ILE A 31 6.73 -4.24 6.56
CA ILE A 31 6.12 -3.59 5.40
C ILE A 31 6.75 -4.11 4.11
N PHE A 32 5.91 -4.24 3.10
CA PHE A 32 6.33 -4.56 1.74
C PHE A 32 5.71 -3.55 0.79
N ALA A 33 6.52 -2.99 -0.12
CA ALA A 33 6.03 -2.02 -1.10
C ALA A 33 6.39 -2.48 -2.51
N PHE A 34 5.45 -2.33 -3.44
CA PHE A 34 5.63 -2.80 -4.82
C PHE A 34 4.78 -1.99 -5.79
N HIS A 35 5.22 -1.94 -7.05
CA HIS A 35 4.51 -1.21 -8.09
C HIS A 35 3.18 -1.84 -8.41
N ASP A 36 2.16 -1.00 -8.65
CA ASP A 36 0.88 -1.47 -9.17
C ASP A 36 1.06 -1.88 -10.63
N ILE A 37 0.55 -3.07 -10.99
CA ILE A 37 0.67 -3.58 -12.36
C ILE A 37 -0.29 -2.88 -13.32
N HIS A 38 -1.29 -2.16 -12.81
CA HIS A 38 -2.24 -1.37 -13.59
C HIS A 38 -2.22 0.07 -13.11
N PRO A 39 -1.12 0.81 -13.34
CA PRO A 39 -0.98 2.14 -12.74
C PRO A 39 -2.02 3.11 -13.25
N ALA A 40 -2.57 3.92 -12.35
CA ALA A 40 -3.52 4.99 -12.68
C ALA A 40 -2.83 6.34 -12.83
N ALA A 41 -1.55 6.43 -12.49
CA ALA A 41 -0.76 7.66 -12.50
C ALA A 41 0.67 7.32 -12.93
N PRO A 42 1.49 8.32 -13.30
CA PRO A 42 2.89 8.09 -13.67
C PRO A 42 3.69 7.37 -12.57
N VAL A 43 3.41 7.68 -11.31
CA VAL A 43 3.93 6.93 -10.17
C VAL A 43 2.73 6.31 -9.48
N HIS A 44 2.73 4.99 -9.31
CA HIS A 44 1.64 4.30 -8.64
C HIS A 44 2.17 3.01 -8.03
N PHE A 45 2.26 3.00 -6.71
CA PHE A 45 2.70 1.81 -5.98
C PHE A 45 1.85 1.61 -4.74
N MET A 46 2.03 0.47 -4.09
CA MET A 46 1.26 0.11 -2.91
C MET A 46 2.20 -0.24 -1.76
N LEU A 47 1.76 0.06 -0.53
CA LEU A 47 2.39 -0.45 0.68
C LEU A 47 1.40 -1.37 1.37
N ILE A 48 1.90 -2.51 1.82
CA ILE A 48 1.12 -3.46 2.60
C ILE A 48 1.86 -3.82 3.88
N PRO A 49 1.14 -4.05 4.99
CA PRO A 49 1.75 -4.71 6.12
C PRO A 49 1.91 -6.18 5.80
N LYS A 50 2.99 -6.79 6.28
CA LYS A 50 3.17 -8.24 6.15
C LYS A 50 2.15 -9.00 6.99
N LEU A 51 1.77 -8.43 8.13
CA LEU A 51 0.68 -8.95 8.94
C LEU A 51 -0.62 -8.88 8.16
N HIS A 52 -1.36 -9.98 8.10
CA HIS A 52 -2.63 -10.00 7.40
C HIS A 52 -3.71 -9.28 8.21
N ILE A 53 -4.07 -8.08 7.77
CA ILE A 53 -5.21 -7.31 8.26
C ILE A 53 -6.11 -7.13 7.04
N PRO A 54 -7.38 -7.57 7.08
CA PRO A 54 -8.20 -7.51 5.86
C PRO A 54 -8.45 -6.10 5.33
N SER A 55 -8.63 -5.11 6.22
CA SER A 55 -8.91 -3.73 5.80
C SER A 55 -8.69 -2.78 6.95
N PHE A 56 -8.84 -1.47 6.70
CA PHE A 56 -8.81 -0.49 7.79
C PHE A 56 -9.93 -0.69 8.80
N ALA A 57 -11.02 -1.36 8.43
CA ALA A 57 -12.11 -1.63 9.37
C ALA A 57 -11.66 -2.55 10.52
N GLN A 58 -10.62 -3.35 10.31
CA GLN A 58 -10.09 -4.25 11.32
C GLN A 58 -8.86 -3.70 12.05
N VAL A 59 -8.42 -2.49 11.71
CA VAL A 59 -7.28 -1.86 12.40
C VAL A 59 -7.74 -1.39 13.78
N GLY A 60 -6.96 -1.72 14.81
CA GLY A 60 -7.23 -1.32 16.18
C GLY A 60 -6.01 -0.65 16.79
N PRO A 61 -6.14 -0.24 18.08
CA PRO A 61 -5.02 0.44 18.79
C PRO A 61 -3.73 -0.37 18.82
N GLU A 62 -3.83 -1.70 18.79
CA GLU A 62 -2.65 -2.56 18.76
C GLU A 62 -1.84 -2.42 17.48
N HIS A 63 -2.41 -1.84 16.44
CA HIS A 63 -1.75 -1.64 15.15
C HIS A 63 -1.18 -0.22 14.98
N ALA A 64 -1.22 0.61 16.04
CA ALA A 64 -0.84 2.03 15.91
C ALA A 64 0.59 2.21 15.40
N ASP A 65 1.54 1.45 15.93
CA ASP A 65 2.94 1.56 15.50
C ASP A 65 3.11 1.11 14.06
N LEU A 66 2.43 0.04 13.66
CA LEU A 66 2.49 -0.48 12.31
C LEU A 66 1.94 0.53 11.31
N ILE A 67 0.78 1.09 11.58
CA ILE A 67 0.15 2.07 10.70
C ILE A 67 0.98 3.34 10.63
N GLY A 68 1.49 3.81 11.79
CA GLY A 68 2.37 4.98 11.82
C GLY A 68 3.63 4.78 10.98
N HIS A 69 4.25 3.60 11.10
CA HIS A 69 5.43 3.26 10.30
C HIS A 69 5.11 3.30 8.80
N MET A 70 4.00 2.70 8.41
CA MET A 70 3.57 2.66 7.01
C MET A 70 3.35 4.07 6.46
N MET A 71 2.68 4.94 7.22
CA MET A 71 2.35 6.29 6.80
C MET A 71 3.56 7.23 6.77
N ILE A 72 4.56 6.98 7.61
CA ILE A 72 5.82 7.75 7.58
C ILE A 72 6.67 7.30 6.40
N LEU A 73 6.64 6.02 6.08
CA LEU A 73 7.41 5.45 4.99
C LEU A 73 6.89 5.90 3.62
N ALA A 74 5.58 6.04 3.47
CA ALA A 74 4.95 6.35 2.19
C ALA A 74 5.49 7.62 1.52
N PRO A 75 5.62 8.77 2.20
CA PRO A 75 6.19 9.97 1.57
C PRO A 75 7.63 9.79 1.10
N ARG A 76 8.43 9.05 1.86
CA ARG A 76 9.82 8.79 1.51
C ARG A 76 9.90 7.98 0.22
N LEU A 77 9.08 6.95 0.12
CA LEU A 77 9.05 6.12 -1.08
C LEU A 77 8.49 6.89 -2.27
N ALA A 78 7.53 7.79 -2.04
CA ALA A 78 6.99 8.63 -3.10
C ALA A 78 8.10 9.46 -3.77
N LEU A 79 8.94 10.10 -2.97
CA LEU A 79 10.08 10.87 -3.51
C LEU A 79 11.08 9.96 -4.21
N GLN A 80 11.38 8.81 -3.62
CA GLN A 80 12.30 7.84 -4.23
C GLN A 80 11.81 7.38 -5.59
N GLU A 81 10.50 7.22 -5.76
CA GLU A 81 9.91 6.72 -6.99
C GLU A 81 9.59 7.80 -8.02
N GLY A 82 9.94 9.05 -7.74
CA GLY A 82 9.87 10.11 -8.72
C GLY A 82 8.82 11.18 -8.52
N CYS A 83 8.07 11.14 -7.42
CA CYS A 83 7.17 12.25 -7.08
C CYS A 83 8.01 13.48 -6.74
N ARG A 84 7.65 14.64 -7.33
CA ARG A 84 8.36 15.87 -7.02
C ARG A 84 7.95 16.38 -5.64
N PRO A 85 8.84 17.15 -4.97
CA PRO A 85 8.54 17.67 -3.65
C PRO A 85 7.33 18.62 -3.63
N TYR A 86 6.68 18.68 -2.48
CA TYR A 86 5.66 19.66 -2.16
C TYR A 86 6.27 21.07 -2.27
N PRO A 87 5.53 22.09 -2.75
CA PRO A 87 4.12 22.07 -3.14
C PRO A 87 3.84 21.80 -4.63
N GLU A 88 4.82 21.98 -5.52
CA GLU A 88 4.59 21.80 -6.95
C GLU A 88 4.33 20.35 -7.31
N GLY A 89 5.03 19.45 -6.66
CA GLY A 89 4.81 18.03 -6.79
C GLY A 89 3.80 17.53 -5.77
N GLY A 90 4.07 16.37 -5.21
CA GLY A 90 3.22 15.77 -4.21
C GLY A 90 2.70 14.42 -4.66
N PHE A 91 1.74 13.91 -3.89
CA PHE A 91 1.20 12.58 -4.12
C PHE A 91 -0.14 12.45 -3.42
N ARG A 92 -0.87 11.39 -3.79
CA ARG A 92 -2.14 11.03 -3.14
C ARG A 92 -1.98 9.69 -2.48
N ILE A 93 -2.50 9.56 -1.26
CA ILE A 93 -2.60 8.28 -0.57
C ILE A 93 -4.06 7.88 -0.49
N VAL A 94 -4.38 6.66 -0.89
CA VAL A 94 -5.74 6.15 -0.90
C VAL A 94 -5.74 4.73 -0.34
N SER A 95 -6.72 4.43 0.52
CA SER A 95 -7.01 3.05 0.90
C SER A 95 -8.52 2.82 0.77
N ASN A 96 -8.87 1.69 0.15
CA ASN A 96 -10.26 1.33 -0.07
C ASN A 96 -10.67 0.28 0.95
N THR A 97 -11.81 0.48 1.60
CA THR A 97 -12.32 -0.43 2.63
C THR A 97 -13.70 -0.91 2.26
N GLY A 98 -13.86 -2.24 2.19
CA GLY A 98 -15.14 -2.87 1.94
C GLY A 98 -15.63 -2.68 0.51
N ALA A 99 -16.78 -3.29 0.22
CA ALA A 99 -17.33 -3.28 -1.14
C ALA A 99 -17.68 -1.87 -1.59
N GLU A 100 -18.29 -1.07 -0.73
CA GLU A 100 -18.67 0.30 -1.09
C GLU A 100 -17.48 1.23 -1.21
N GLY A 101 -16.35 0.88 -0.60
CA GLY A 101 -15.10 1.60 -0.78
C GLY A 101 -14.29 1.16 -1.99
N GLY A 102 -14.75 0.13 -2.70
CA GLY A 102 -14.08 -0.38 -3.88
C GLY A 102 -12.89 -1.29 -3.60
N GLN A 103 -12.88 -1.93 -2.44
CA GLN A 103 -11.77 -2.81 -2.08
C GLN A 103 -11.82 -4.10 -2.91
N GLU A 104 -10.73 -4.37 -3.63
CA GLU A 104 -10.64 -5.53 -4.50
C GLU A 104 -9.88 -6.69 -3.85
N VAL A 105 -8.84 -6.40 -3.08
CA VAL A 105 -8.04 -7.41 -2.40
C VAL A 105 -8.24 -7.28 -0.89
N GLN A 106 -8.58 -8.38 -0.23
CA GLN A 106 -8.89 -8.40 1.21
C GLN A 106 -7.62 -8.51 2.05
N HIS A 107 -6.77 -7.51 1.91
CA HIS A 107 -5.55 -7.30 2.66
C HIS A 107 -5.29 -5.80 2.66
N LEU A 108 -5.15 -5.22 3.83
CA LEU A 108 -4.93 -3.78 3.99
C LEU A 108 -3.81 -3.32 3.06
N HIS A 109 -4.08 -2.29 2.28
CA HIS A 109 -3.05 -1.68 1.45
C HIS A 109 -3.38 -0.22 1.22
N ILE A 110 -2.34 0.58 1.05
CA ILE A 110 -2.49 1.97 0.63
C ILE A 110 -1.87 2.12 -0.75
N HIS A 111 -2.59 2.82 -1.62
CA HIS A 111 -2.06 3.25 -2.91
C HIS A 111 -1.36 4.59 -2.73
N VAL A 112 -0.21 4.75 -3.35
CA VAL A 112 0.48 6.02 -3.44
C VAL A 112 0.58 6.36 -4.92
N MET A 113 0.01 7.50 -5.30
CA MET A 113 -0.05 7.93 -6.70
C MET A 113 0.49 9.34 -6.83
N GLY A 114 1.30 9.58 -7.85
CA GLY A 114 1.89 10.88 -8.08
C GLY A 114 2.32 11.07 -9.51
N GLY A 115 2.96 12.21 -9.76
CA GLY A 115 3.42 12.57 -11.08
C GLY A 115 2.49 13.57 -11.76
N PRO A 116 2.92 14.08 -12.93
CA PRO A 116 2.15 15.14 -13.60
C PRO A 116 0.73 14.74 -13.94
N ARG A 117 -0.17 15.67 -13.76
CA ARG A 117 -1.58 15.51 -14.15
C ARG A 117 -1.75 15.75 -15.64
N PRO A 118 -2.79 15.22 -16.31
CA PRO A 118 -3.87 14.41 -15.75
C PRO A 118 -3.48 12.94 -15.59
N TRP A 119 -4.17 12.23 -14.68
CA TRP A 119 -3.99 10.81 -14.47
C TRP A 119 -5.10 10.05 -15.19
N LEU A 120 -4.89 8.72 -15.37
CA LEU A 120 -5.88 7.88 -16.02
C LEU A 120 -7.19 7.82 -15.22
N ARG A 121 -7.10 7.83 -13.88
CA ARG A 121 -8.26 7.80 -12.99
C ARG A 121 -8.02 8.73 -11.82
N GLY A 122 -9.12 9.27 -11.37
CA GLY A 122 -9.19 10.23 -10.36
C GLY A 122 -8.50 10.20 -9.10
#